data_3678357d11c982848ab9aa7a4ebcb3c9
#
_entry.id   3678357d11c982848ab9aa7a4ebcb3c9
#
_cell.length_a   1.000
_cell.length_b   1.000
_cell.length_c   1.000
_cell.angle_alpha   90.00
_cell.angle_beta   90.00
_cell.angle_gamma   90.00
#
_symmetry.space_group_name_H-M   'P 1'
#
loop_
_entity.id
_entity.type
_entity.pdbx_description
1 polymer ?
#
loop_
_entity_poly.entity_id
_entity_poly.type
_entity_poly.pdbx_seq_one_letter_code
_entity_poly.pdbx_strand_id
1 'polypeptide(L)'
;MIRPEQTPLKINVPSSEDLPAAKTIVLGFSQLGSESTWRAANTDSIKAAALEAGISLIMKNAEQSQQKQVEAIRSFMESKVDIIAIAPVVETGWDEILEEVKQAGIPVIILDRSINVKDHSLYVTCIGSDFFEEGVKAAKYMLDRMRHHSGQIKIAELQGTIGSTPSIDRGRGFRETIKGQNTFEITLTLPADFTKAGGREVMREFLSLPKEEWPQVLFSHNDDMAIGAVEAIEEAGLKPGTDIIIISVDGTRRAFEQMIAGNINAVVECNPLLGPLLMQATQEIMSGRTLPKRMVPAEDIFPQELAATEAANRTY
;
A
#
# COMPACT_ATOMS: atom_id res chain seq x y z
N MET A 1 -48.86 -64.71 -2.67
CA MET A 1 -47.78 -63.87 -3.24
C MET A 1 -47.15 -63.10 -2.08
N ILE A 2 -46.02 -63.57 -1.62
CA ILE A 2 -45.26 -62.98 -0.52
C ILE A 2 -44.29 -61.98 -1.13
N ARG A 3 -44.31 -60.67 -0.72
CA ARG A 3 -43.33 -59.62 -1.14
C ARG A 3 -42.03 -59.87 -0.39
N PRO A 4 -40.89 -59.80 -1.04
CA PRO A 4 -39.59 -59.84 -0.33
C PRO A 4 -39.35 -58.54 0.44
N GLU A 5 -38.95 -58.66 1.70
CA GLU A 5 -38.46 -57.57 2.54
C GLU A 5 -37.17 -57.00 1.94
N GLN A 6 -37.18 -55.71 1.69
CA GLN A 6 -35.96 -54.96 1.32
C GLN A 6 -35.18 -54.63 2.59
N THR A 7 -33.99 -55.21 2.74
CA THR A 7 -33.03 -54.86 3.79
C THR A 7 -32.51 -53.44 3.52
N PRO A 8 -32.56 -52.51 4.48
CA PRO A 8 -32.03 -51.16 4.28
C PRO A 8 -30.49 -51.17 4.16
N LEU A 9 -29.98 -50.54 3.09
CA LEU A 9 -28.56 -50.28 2.90
C LEU A 9 -28.04 -49.38 4.05
N LYS A 10 -27.17 -49.92 4.90
CA LYS A 10 -26.41 -49.12 5.87
C LYS A 10 -25.39 -48.33 5.11
N ILE A 11 -25.64 -47.03 4.93
CA ILE A 11 -24.63 -46.05 4.49
C ILE A 11 -23.73 -45.78 5.70
N ASN A 12 -22.49 -46.26 5.65
CA ASN A 12 -21.45 -45.88 6.62
C ASN A 12 -21.07 -44.42 6.32
N VAL A 13 -21.60 -43.49 7.10
CA VAL A 13 -21.11 -42.12 7.12
C VAL A 13 -19.87 -42.14 8.00
N PRO A 14 -18.66 -41.76 7.51
CA PRO A 14 -17.48 -41.66 8.34
C PRO A 14 -17.74 -40.69 9.50
N SER A 15 -17.31 -41.01 10.70
CA SER A 15 -17.38 -40.10 11.83
C SER A 15 -16.50 -38.89 11.56
N SER A 16 -16.82 -37.73 12.13
CA SER A 16 -16.01 -36.51 12.01
C SER A 16 -14.56 -36.67 12.55
N GLU A 17 -14.28 -37.76 13.23
CA GLU A 17 -12.96 -38.11 13.76
C GLU A 17 -12.06 -38.82 12.72
N ASP A 18 -12.63 -39.32 11.62
CA ASP A 18 -11.91 -40.09 10.57
C ASP A 18 -11.37 -39.22 9.41
N LEU A 19 -11.68 -37.90 9.41
CA LEU A 19 -11.11 -36.98 8.43
C LEU A 19 -9.71 -36.55 8.91
N PRO A 20 -8.67 -36.73 8.07
CA PRO A 20 -7.36 -36.22 8.43
C PRO A 20 -7.47 -34.71 8.70
N ALA A 21 -6.98 -34.26 9.86
CA ALA A 21 -6.94 -32.83 10.18
C ALA A 21 -6.30 -32.09 9.00
N ALA A 22 -7.00 -31.11 8.43
CA ALA A 22 -6.48 -30.33 7.32
C ALA A 22 -5.14 -29.74 7.76
N LYS A 23 -4.09 -29.96 6.98
CA LYS A 23 -2.74 -29.44 7.27
C LYS A 23 -2.85 -27.91 7.37
N THR A 24 -2.44 -27.36 8.52
CA THR A 24 -2.37 -25.91 8.69
C THR A 24 -1.40 -25.30 7.69
N ILE A 25 -1.86 -24.35 6.89
CA ILE A 25 -1.01 -23.60 5.95
C ILE A 25 -0.04 -22.74 6.74
N VAL A 26 1.24 -22.79 6.36
CA VAL A 26 2.29 -21.93 6.93
C VAL A 26 2.68 -20.87 5.91
N LEU A 27 2.38 -19.60 6.22
CA LEU A 27 2.70 -18.44 5.40
C LEU A 27 3.94 -17.73 5.96
N GLY A 28 5.02 -17.63 5.17
CA GLY A 28 6.15 -16.74 5.44
C GLY A 28 5.85 -15.35 4.89
N PHE A 29 5.89 -14.31 5.72
CA PHE A 29 5.67 -12.93 5.27
C PHE A 29 6.87 -12.04 5.59
N SER A 30 7.49 -11.49 4.53
CA SER A 30 8.54 -10.47 4.65
C SER A 30 7.94 -9.08 4.52
N GLN A 31 7.74 -8.41 5.68
CA GLN A 31 7.34 -7.01 5.75
C GLN A 31 8.54 -6.10 5.54
N LEU A 32 8.38 -5.02 4.76
CA LEU A 32 9.49 -4.13 4.43
C LEU A 32 9.97 -3.27 5.62
N GLY A 33 9.07 -2.85 6.51
CA GLY A 33 9.39 -1.94 7.62
C GLY A 33 8.21 -1.68 8.54
N SER A 34 8.32 -0.59 9.28
CA SER A 34 7.27 -0.04 10.15
C SER A 34 7.33 1.51 10.15
N GLU A 35 7.59 2.08 8.98
CA GLU A 35 7.96 3.48 8.77
C GLU A 35 6.79 4.46 8.90
N SER A 36 5.54 3.97 8.75
CA SER A 36 4.35 4.82 8.66
C SER A 36 3.17 4.24 9.43
N THR A 37 2.18 5.09 9.71
CA THR A 37 0.89 4.69 10.30
C THR A 37 0.19 3.67 9.38
N TRP A 38 0.22 3.88 8.06
CA TRP A 38 -0.31 2.96 7.06
C TRP A 38 0.35 1.57 7.16
N ARG A 39 1.69 1.52 7.29
CA ARG A 39 2.44 0.25 7.37
C ARG A 39 2.10 -0.54 8.64
N ALA A 40 1.91 0.15 9.75
CA ALA A 40 1.47 -0.47 10.99
C ALA A 40 0.09 -1.12 10.82
N ALA A 41 -0.88 -0.39 10.26
CA ALA A 41 -2.22 -0.89 9.98
C ALA A 41 -2.22 -2.09 9.00
N ASN A 42 -1.37 -2.04 7.96
CA ASN A 42 -1.18 -3.16 7.03
C ASN A 42 -0.66 -4.41 7.76
N THR A 43 0.34 -4.26 8.61
CA THR A 43 0.88 -5.35 9.41
C THR A 43 -0.17 -5.97 10.33
N ASP A 44 -0.96 -5.14 11.02
CA ASP A 44 -1.99 -5.60 11.95
C ASP A 44 -3.15 -6.28 11.22
N SER A 45 -3.54 -5.76 10.05
CA SER A 45 -4.52 -6.40 9.17
C SER A 45 -4.09 -7.81 8.76
N ILE A 46 -2.83 -7.99 8.37
CA ILE A 46 -2.30 -9.30 7.96
C ILE A 46 -2.28 -10.28 9.13
N LYS A 47 -1.84 -9.84 10.33
CA LYS A 47 -1.83 -10.68 11.53
C LYS A 47 -3.23 -11.13 11.94
N ALA A 48 -4.18 -10.17 11.95
CA ALA A 48 -5.57 -10.45 12.31
C ALA A 48 -6.21 -11.44 11.32
N ALA A 49 -6.05 -11.19 10.02
CA ALA A 49 -6.60 -12.06 8.98
C ALA A 49 -5.98 -13.46 8.99
N ALA A 50 -4.68 -13.61 9.26
CA ALA A 50 -4.02 -14.89 9.39
C ALA A 50 -4.59 -15.71 10.56
N LEU A 51 -4.79 -15.06 11.71
CA LEU A 51 -5.41 -15.68 12.88
C LEU A 51 -6.85 -16.15 12.57
N GLU A 52 -7.66 -15.28 11.96
CA GLU A 52 -9.05 -15.59 11.57
C GLU A 52 -9.13 -16.75 10.56
N ALA A 53 -8.21 -16.77 9.59
CA ALA A 53 -8.16 -17.83 8.57
C ALA A 53 -7.53 -19.15 9.06
N GLY A 54 -7.02 -19.22 10.30
CA GLY A 54 -6.31 -20.39 10.82
C GLY A 54 -4.98 -20.68 10.11
N ILE A 55 -4.35 -19.65 9.51
CA ILE A 55 -3.07 -19.73 8.82
C ILE A 55 -1.94 -19.41 9.81
N SER A 56 -0.94 -20.28 9.88
CA SER A 56 0.27 -20.06 10.68
C SER A 56 1.16 -19.02 10.00
N LEU A 57 1.27 -17.83 10.59
CA LEU A 57 2.05 -16.73 10.04
C LEU A 57 3.45 -16.65 10.67
N ILE A 58 4.49 -16.78 9.85
CA ILE A 58 5.88 -16.46 10.21
C ILE A 58 6.26 -15.14 9.58
N MET A 59 6.27 -14.05 10.37
CA MET A 59 6.55 -12.71 9.86
C MET A 59 7.95 -12.24 10.25
N LYS A 60 8.65 -11.62 9.29
CA LYS A 60 9.92 -10.92 9.52
C LYS A 60 9.83 -9.49 9.00
N ASN A 61 10.28 -8.53 9.81
CA ASN A 61 10.40 -7.13 9.44
C ASN A 61 11.83 -6.86 8.96
N ALA A 62 11.94 -6.34 7.74
CA ALA A 62 13.23 -6.08 7.11
C ALA A 62 13.84 -4.71 7.44
N GLU A 63 13.16 -3.85 8.19
CA GLU A 63 13.66 -2.54 8.61
C GLU A 63 14.18 -1.69 7.44
N GLN A 64 13.44 -1.65 6.33
CA GLN A 64 13.76 -0.94 5.09
C GLN A 64 15.00 -1.48 4.34
N SER A 65 15.42 -2.71 4.61
CA SER A 65 16.59 -3.34 3.98
C SER A 65 16.18 -4.47 3.04
N GLN A 66 16.44 -4.32 1.74
CA GLN A 66 16.23 -5.40 0.77
C GLN A 66 17.09 -6.63 1.10
N GLN A 67 18.32 -6.43 1.60
CA GLN A 67 19.17 -7.54 2.01
C GLN A 67 18.51 -8.36 3.12
N LYS A 68 17.93 -7.72 4.15
CA LYS A 68 17.18 -8.41 5.20
C LYS A 68 15.95 -9.13 4.67
N GLN A 69 15.31 -8.62 3.61
CA GLN A 69 14.22 -9.33 2.94
C GLN A 69 14.71 -10.61 2.27
N VAL A 70 15.84 -10.57 1.58
CA VAL A 70 16.47 -11.75 0.97
C VAL A 70 16.82 -12.79 2.03
N GLU A 71 17.42 -12.38 3.16
CA GLU A 71 17.73 -13.26 4.29
C GLU A 71 16.43 -13.86 4.91
N ALA A 72 15.37 -13.07 5.04
CA ALA A 72 14.07 -13.53 5.51
C ALA A 72 13.48 -14.61 4.59
N ILE A 73 13.53 -14.39 3.28
CA ILE A 73 13.03 -15.35 2.27
C ILE A 73 13.79 -16.65 2.36
N ARG A 74 15.13 -16.63 2.42
CA ARG A 74 15.95 -17.86 2.60
C ARG A 74 15.59 -18.60 3.87
N SER A 75 15.37 -17.90 4.98
CA SER A 75 14.95 -18.55 6.23
C SER A 75 13.54 -19.15 6.17
N PHE A 76 12.63 -18.59 5.35
CA PHE A 76 11.32 -19.19 5.10
C PHE A 76 11.45 -20.49 4.30
N MET A 77 12.34 -20.55 3.30
CA MET A 77 12.65 -21.78 2.57
C MET A 77 13.23 -22.86 3.50
N GLU A 78 14.18 -22.51 4.37
CA GLU A 78 14.74 -23.42 5.38
C GLU A 78 13.66 -23.95 6.34
N SER A 79 12.72 -23.08 6.73
CA SER A 79 11.58 -23.42 7.59
C SER A 79 10.48 -24.20 6.85
N LYS A 80 10.63 -24.41 5.54
CA LYS A 80 9.69 -25.16 4.68
C LYS A 80 8.26 -24.60 4.78
N VAL A 81 8.11 -23.29 4.71
CA VAL A 81 6.77 -22.66 4.63
C VAL A 81 6.05 -23.14 3.36
N ASP A 82 4.71 -23.15 3.39
CA ASP A 82 3.92 -23.59 2.25
C ASP A 82 3.81 -22.51 1.15
N ILE A 83 3.93 -21.21 1.54
CA ILE A 83 3.84 -20.07 0.65
C ILE A 83 4.61 -18.88 1.24
N ILE A 84 5.12 -18.00 0.38
CA ILE A 84 5.83 -16.78 0.77
C ILE A 84 5.07 -15.56 0.25
N ALA A 85 4.84 -14.56 1.11
CA ALA A 85 4.41 -13.22 0.71
C ALA A 85 5.52 -12.21 0.99
N ILE A 86 5.66 -11.22 0.09
CA ILE A 86 6.72 -10.20 0.17
C ILE A 86 6.09 -8.83 -0.08
N ALA A 87 6.29 -7.90 0.86
CA ALA A 87 6.08 -6.48 0.63
C ALA A 87 7.44 -5.84 0.30
N PRO A 88 7.80 -5.60 -0.97
CA PRO A 88 9.17 -5.27 -1.34
C PRO A 88 9.57 -3.83 -0.97
N VAL A 89 10.83 -3.63 -0.53
CA VAL A 89 11.37 -2.29 -0.25
C VAL A 89 11.50 -1.48 -1.53
N VAL A 90 12.09 -2.09 -2.56
CA VAL A 90 12.33 -1.49 -3.90
C VAL A 90 11.83 -2.42 -4.99
N GLU A 91 11.67 -1.89 -6.22
CA GLU A 91 11.10 -2.68 -7.32
C GLU A 91 12.06 -3.66 -8.00
N THR A 92 13.37 -3.45 -7.90
CA THR A 92 14.38 -4.22 -8.66
C THR A 92 15.23 -5.12 -7.77
N GLY A 93 15.99 -6.04 -8.38
CA GLY A 93 16.95 -6.91 -7.67
C GLY A 93 16.34 -8.17 -7.06
N TRP A 94 15.19 -8.64 -7.57
CA TRP A 94 14.45 -9.79 -7.04
C TRP A 94 14.64 -11.07 -7.84
N ASP A 95 15.19 -11.00 -9.07
CA ASP A 95 15.25 -12.14 -10.00
C ASP A 95 15.95 -13.33 -9.34
N GLU A 96 17.13 -13.15 -8.77
CA GLU A 96 17.96 -14.25 -8.22
C GLU A 96 17.25 -14.97 -7.06
N ILE A 97 16.81 -14.25 -6.04
CA ILE A 97 16.16 -14.87 -4.88
C ILE A 97 14.83 -15.53 -5.24
N LEU A 98 14.06 -14.95 -6.16
CA LEU A 98 12.80 -15.53 -6.60
C LEU A 98 13.01 -16.79 -7.46
N GLU A 99 14.11 -16.87 -8.21
CA GLU A 99 14.52 -18.12 -8.87
C GLU A 99 14.86 -19.21 -7.86
N GLU A 100 15.56 -18.89 -6.77
CA GLU A 100 15.81 -19.85 -5.68
C GLU A 100 14.49 -20.38 -5.09
N VAL A 101 13.53 -19.48 -4.81
CA VAL A 101 12.20 -19.84 -4.27
C VAL A 101 11.40 -20.71 -5.25
N LYS A 102 11.44 -20.39 -6.54
CA LYS A 102 10.79 -21.18 -7.60
C LYS A 102 11.38 -22.59 -7.70
N GLN A 103 12.72 -22.73 -7.60
CA GLN A 103 13.39 -24.04 -7.58
C GLN A 103 13.02 -24.86 -6.33
N ALA A 104 12.75 -24.20 -5.21
CA ALA A 104 12.24 -24.85 -4.01
C ALA A 104 10.75 -25.25 -4.11
N GLY A 105 10.06 -24.85 -5.20
CA GLY A 105 8.64 -25.16 -5.42
C GLY A 105 7.67 -24.40 -4.52
N ILE A 106 8.09 -23.27 -3.94
CA ILE A 106 7.26 -22.48 -3.03
C ILE A 106 6.60 -21.33 -3.83
N PRO A 107 5.27 -21.22 -3.84
CA PRO A 107 4.58 -20.10 -4.50
C PRO A 107 4.83 -18.78 -3.77
N VAL A 108 4.88 -17.68 -4.56
CA VAL A 108 5.14 -16.33 -4.06
C VAL A 108 3.96 -15.42 -4.36
N ILE A 109 3.54 -14.63 -3.38
CA ILE A 109 2.62 -13.49 -3.52
C ILE A 109 3.43 -12.21 -3.31
N ILE A 110 3.32 -11.26 -4.23
CA ILE A 110 3.82 -9.90 -4.03
C ILE A 110 2.70 -9.07 -3.43
N LEU A 111 2.98 -8.36 -2.34
CA LEU A 111 1.97 -7.61 -1.58
C LEU A 111 2.32 -6.13 -1.53
N ASP A 112 1.30 -5.24 -1.61
CA ASP A 112 1.43 -3.80 -1.57
C ASP A 112 2.21 -3.27 -2.78
N ARG A 113 3.52 -3.21 -2.67
CA ARG A 113 4.42 -2.73 -3.73
C ARG A 113 4.68 -3.80 -4.77
N SER A 114 4.80 -3.42 -6.03
CA SER A 114 5.16 -4.34 -7.11
C SER A 114 6.68 -4.47 -7.29
N ILE A 115 7.07 -5.46 -8.11
CA ILE A 115 8.46 -5.71 -8.47
C ILE A 115 8.62 -5.70 -9.99
N ASN A 116 9.83 -5.35 -10.42
CA ASN A 116 10.24 -5.41 -11.82
C ASN A 116 11.23 -6.58 -11.99
N VAL A 117 10.74 -7.68 -12.55
CA VAL A 117 11.50 -8.91 -12.82
C VAL A 117 11.37 -9.30 -14.27
N LYS A 118 12.37 -10.01 -14.80
CA LYS A 118 12.40 -10.44 -16.21
C LYS A 118 11.38 -11.54 -16.49
N ASP A 119 11.22 -12.48 -15.53
CA ASP A 119 10.27 -13.59 -15.63
C ASP A 119 9.11 -13.37 -14.64
N HIS A 120 7.96 -13.01 -15.17
CA HIS A 120 6.75 -12.85 -14.36
C HIS A 120 6.20 -14.16 -13.80
N SER A 121 6.72 -15.35 -14.19
CA SER A 121 6.33 -16.62 -13.59
C SER A 121 6.95 -16.85 -12.20
N LEU A 122 7.86 -15.97 -11.75
CA LEU A 122 8.51 -16.02 -10.43
C LEU A 122 7.56 -15.73 -9.26
N TYR A 123 6.39 -15.17 -9.52
CA TYR A 123 5.35 -14.99 -8.52
C TYR A 123 3.96 -15.31 -9.09
N VAL A 124 3.03 -15.68 -8.23
CA VAL A 124 1.66 -16.06 -8.65
C VAL A 124 0.82 -14.83 -8.93
N THR A 125 0.73 -13.91 -7.97
CA THR A 125 -0.08 -12.70 -8.06
C THR A 125 0.59 -11.54 -7.32
N CYS A 126 0.24 -10.31 -7.68
CA CYS A 126 0.57 -9.09 -6.96
C CYS A 126 -0.73 -8.46 -6.45
N ILE A 127 -0.82 -8.22 -5.14
CA ILE A 127 -1.98 -7.64 -4.45
C ILE A 127 -1.59 -6.27 -3.94
N GLY A 128 -2.26 -5.22 -4.38
CA GLY A 128 -1.98 -3.84 -3.94
C GLY A 128 -2.63 -2.80 -4.83
N SER A 129 -2.56 -1.55 -4.40
CA SER A 129 -3.16 -0.38 -5.03
C SER A 129 -2.59 -0.07 -6.41
N ASP A 130 -3.34 0.65 -7.23
CA ASP A 130 -2.84 1.23 -8.47
C ASP A 130 -2.21 2.62 -8.19
N PHE A 131 -0.94 2.63 -7.85
CA PHE A 131 -0.21 3.84 -7.50
C PHE A 131 -0.16 4.87 -8.63
N PHE A 132 -0.20 4.43 -9.89
CA PHE A 132 -0.29 5.36 -11.02
C PHE A 132 -1.63 6.09 -11.02
N GLU A 133 -2.73 5.35 -10.86
CA GLU A 133 -4.08 5.95 -10.79
C GLU A 133 -4.26 6.82 -9.54
N GLU A 134 -3.60 6.51 -8.42
CA GLU A 134 -3.57 7.40 -7.24
C GLU A 134 -2.94 8.76 -7.60
N GLY A 135 -1.81 8.79 -8.30
CA GLY A 135 -1.19 10.01 -8.79
C GLY A 135 -2.08 10.77 -9.77
N VAL A 136 -2.78 10.05 -10.67
CA VAL A 136 -3.75 10.63 -11.59
C VAL A 136 -4.92 11.30 -10.83
N LYS A 137 -5.48 10.62 -9.82
CA LYS A 137 -6.57 11.17 -8.99
C LYS A 137 -6.13 12.45 -8.27
N ALA A 138 -4.94 12.44 -7.65
CA ALA A 138 -4.36 13.60 -6.98
C ALA A 138 -4.20 14.79 -7.93
N ALA A 139 -3.67 14.58 -9.13
CA ALA A 139 -3.49 15.63 -10.12
C ALA A 139 -4.83 16.17 -10.65
N LYS A 140 -5.81 15.30 -10.92
CA LYS A 140 -7.15 15.72 -11.36
C LYS A 140 -7.83 16.61 -10.32
N TYR A 141 -7.75 16.25 -9.04
CA TYR A 141 -8.27 17.09 -7.95
C TYR A 141 -7.58 18.46 -7.93
N MET A 142 -6.25 18.50 -8.03
CA MET A 142 -5.50 19.75 -8.08
C MET A 142 -5.95 20.63 -9.25
N LEU A 143 -6.05 20.07 -10.46
CA LEU A 143 -6.47 20.79 -11.66
C LEU A 143 -7.86 21.40 -11.49
N ASP A 144 -8.82 20.66 -10.91
CA ASP A 144 -10.16 21.17 -10.65
C ASP A 144 -10.16 22.25 -9.55
N ARG A 145 -9.44 22.02 -8.47
CA ARG A 145 -9.34 22.97 -7.35
C ARG A 145 -8.73 24.29 -7.75
N MET A 146 -7.73 24.25 -8.62
CA MET A 146 -6.95 25.42 -9.04
C MET A 146 -7.43 26.02 -10.38
N ARG A 147 -8.53 25.55 -10.97
CA ARG A 147 -9.02 25.93 -12.32
C ARG A 147 -9.26 27.42 -12.52
N HIS A 148 -9.50 28.16 -11.45
CA HIS A 148 -9.76 29.61 -11.48
C HIS A 148 -8.56 30.45 -11.02
N HIS A 149 -7.42 29.78 -10.70
CA HIS A 149 -6.21 30.50 -10.31
C HIS A 149 -5.58 31.18 -11.53
N SER A 150 -5.14 32.42 -11.36
CA SER A 150 -4.45 33.18 -12.39
C SER A 150 -2.94 33.16 -12.13
N GLY A 151 -2.14 32.89 -13.17
CA GLY A 151 -0.68 32.86 -13.09
C GLY A 151 -0.11 31.47 -12.93
N GLN A 152 1.21 31.41 -12.83
CA GLN A 152 1.95 30.16 -12.65
C GLN A 152 1.70 29.57 -11.25
N ILE A 153 1.44 28.27 -11.18
CA ILE A 153 1.28 27.51 -9.95
C ILE A 153 2.49 26.61 -9.77
N LYS A 154 3.23 26.86 -8.71
CA LYS A 154 4.39 26.06 -8.29
C LYS A 154 3.93 24.93 -7.39
N ILE A 155 4.36 23.73 -7.72
CA ILE A 155 4.03 22.51 -6.99
C ILE A 155 5.30 21.98 -6.33
N ALA A 156 5.20 21.67 -5.05
CA ALA A 156 6.18 20.84 -4.35
C ALA A 156 5.69 19.39 -4.28
N GLU A 157 6.60 18.44 -4.41
CA GLU A 157 6.34 17.02 -4.31
C GLU A 157 7.21 16.41 -3.22
N LEU A 158 6.58 15.82 -2.20
CA LEU A 158 7.23 14.98 -1.20
C LEU A 158 7.15 13.53 -1.66
N GLN A 159 8.28 12.99 -2.08
CA GLN A 159 8.37 11.61 -2.54
C GLN A 159 8.58 10.62 -1.39
N GLY A 160 8.09 9.41 -1.55
CA GLY A 160 8.42 8.30 -0.68
C GLY A 160 9.83 7.76 -0.87
N THR A 161 10.07 6.55 -0.39
CA THR A 161 11.37 5.86 -0.52
C THR A 161 11.79 5.73 -1.99
N ILE A 162 12.99 6.18 -2.29
CA ILE A 162 13.57 6.11 -3.64
C ILE A 162 13.59 4.65 -4.13
N GLY A 163 13.17 4.44 -5.38
CA GLY A 163 13.16 3.11 -6.01
C GLY A 163 11.98 2.22 -5.60
N SER A 164 11.06 2.71 -4.76
CA SER A 164 9.81 2.02 -4.48
C SER A 164 8.74 2.33 -5.53
N THR A 165 7.91 1.35 -5.88
CA THR A 165 6.86 1.53 -6.89
C THR A 165 5.85 2.62 -6.53
N PRO A 166 5.37 2.80 -5.27
CA PRO A 166 4.49 3.91 -4.95
C PRO A 166 5.14 5.28 -5.16
N SER A 167 6.45 5.43 -4.88
CA SER A 167 7.14 6.70 -5.15
C SER A 167 7.25 6.99 -6.67
N ILE A 168 7.59 5.97 -7.45
CA ILE A 168 7.76 6.08 -8.90
C ILE A 168 6.41 6.35 -9.58
N ASP A 169 5.41 5.53 -9.30
CA ASP A 169 4.16 5.51 -10.04
C ASP A 169 3.21 6.65 -9.64
N ARG A 170 3.12 7.03 -8.35
CA ARG A 170 2.39 8.23 -7.90
C ARG A 170 2.91 9.48 -8.59
N GLY A 171 4.24 9.67 -8.57
CA GLY A 171 4.89 10.80 -9.24
C GLY A 171 4.68 10.77 -10.75
N ARG A 172 4.75 9.61 -11.40
CA ARG A 172 4.50 9.44 -12.83
C ARG A 172 3.05 9.77 -13.19
N GLY A 173 2.08 9.22 -12.49
CA GLY A 173 0.65 9.47 -12.72
C GLY A 173 0.30 10.94 -12.58
N PHE A 174 0.85 11.60 -11.55
CA PHE A 174 0.67 13.04 -11.34
C PHE A 174 1.26 13.86 -12.48
N ARG A 175 2.52 13.62 -12.86
CA ARG A 175 3.22 14.33 -13.95
C ARG A 175 2.57 14.13 -15.31
N GLU A 176 2.18 12.91 -15.65
CA GLU A 176 1.53 12.62 -16.92
C GLU A 176 0.17 13.33 -17.03
N THR A 177 -0.55 13.45 -15.92
CA THR A 177 -1.85 14.13 -15.90
C THR A 177 -1.74 15.65 -16.08
N ILE A 178 -0.72 16.29 -15.52
CA ILE A 178 -0.51 17.74 -15.68
C ILE A 178 0.26 18.09 -16.98
N LYS A 179 0.73 17.10 -17.72
CA LYS A 179 1.49 17.31 -18.95
C LYS A 179 0.70 18.15 -19.96
N GLY A 180 1.33 19.23 -20.42
CA GLY A 180 0.69 20.18 -21.34
C GLY A 180 -0.18 21.27 -20.67
N GLN A 181 -0.30 21.25 -19.36
CA GLN A 181 -0.94 22.29 -18.56
C GLN A 181 0.10 23.33 -18.15
N ASN A 182 0.41 24.29 -19.05
CA ASN A 182 1.51 25.25 -18.87
C ASN A 182 1.41 26.13 -17.61
N THR A 183 0.27 26.17 -16.97
CA THR A 183 0.04 26.90 -15.72
C THR A 183 0.66 26.19 -14.51
N PHE A 184 0.88 24.89 -14.58
CA PHE A 184 1.33 24.05 -13.46
C PHE A 184 2.76 23.58 -13.67
N GLU A 185 3.61 23.79 -12.66
CA GLU A 185 5.00 23.38 -12.71
C GLU A 185 5.43 22.75 -11.37
N ILE A 186 5.99 21.55 -11.42
CA ILE A 186 6.64 20.94 -10.27
C ILE A 186 8.04 21.55 -10.18
N THR A 187 8.22 22.46 -9.23
CA THR A 187 9.48 23.21 -9.04
C THR A 187 10.37 22.60 -7.97
N LEU A 188 9.80 21.83 -7.03
CA LEU A 188 10.50 21.24 -5.91
C LEU A 188 10.10 19.76 -5.78
N THR A 189 11.10 18.89 -5.67
CA THR A 189 10.88 17.43 -5.50
C THR A 189 12.00 16.87 -4.65
N LEU A 190 11.69 16.31 -3.49
CA LEU A 190 12.65 15.63 -2.62
C LEU A 190 12.03 14.38 -1.95
N PRO A 191 12.85 13.35 -1.67
CA PRO A 191 12.42 12.19 -0.90
C PRO A 191 12.27 12.54 0.58
N ALA A 192 11.22 12.02 1.20
CA ALA A 192 10.94 12.15 2.63
C ALA A 192 10.56 10.77 3.25
N ASP A 193 10.85 9.69 2.53
CA ASP A 193 10.89 8.28 2.96
C ASP A 193 9.61 7.76 3.63
N PHE A 194 8.44 8.32 3.27
CA PHE A 194 7.14 8.00 3.84
C PHE A 194 7.02 8.27 5.34
N THR A 195 7.92 9.07 5.92
CA THR A 195 7.92 9.35 7.36
C THR A 195 7.44 10.76 7.67
N LYS A 196 6.76 10.91 8.83
CA LYS A 196 6.34 12.23 9.31
C LYS A 196 7.53 13.18 9.51
N ALA A 197 8.63 12.67 10.09
CA ALA A 197 9.83 13.45 10.32
C ALA A 197 10.44 13.93 9.00
N GLY A 198 10.55 13.05 8.00
CA GLY A 198 11.04 13.41 6.67
C GLY A 198 10.18 14.45 5.99
N GLY A 199 8.84 14.31 6.04
CA GLY A 199 7.90 15.30 5.49
C GLY A 199 8.08 16.69 6.11
N ARG A 200 8.28 16.75 7.44
CA ARG A 200 8.53 18.01 8.16
C ARG A 200 9.87 18.63 7.78
N GLU A 201 10.93 17.82 7.72
CA GLU A 201 12.28 18.29 7.39
C GLU A 201 12.32 18.84 5.96
N VAL A 202 11.85 18.08 4.98
CA VAL A 202 11.86 18.49 3.58
C VAL A 202 10.97 19.72 3.35
N MET A 203 9.81 19.81 4.01
CA MET A 203 8.96 21.01 3.87
C MET A 203 9.61 22.25 4.48
N ARG A 204 10.35 22.13 5.60
CA ARG A 204 11.18 23.23 6.13
C ARG A 204 12.27 23.66 5.13
N GLU A 205 12.90 22.71 4.44
CA GLU A 205 13.87 23.02 3.38
C GLU A 205 13.20 23.82 2.26
N PHE A 206 12.04 23.41 1.77
CA PHE A 206 11.29 24.14 0.75
C PHE A 206 10.92 25.55 1.20
N LEU A 207 10.53 25.75 2.45
CA LEU A 207 10.14 27.05 3.00
C LEU A 207 11.35 27.91 3.44
N SER A 208 12.58 27.36 3.41
CA SER A 208 13.81 28.12 3.61
C SER A 208 14.25 28.90 2.36
N LEU A 209 13.68 28.58 1.20
CA LEU A 209 13.91 29.27 -0.06
C LEU A 209 13.27 30.68 -0.04
N PRO A 210 13.65 31.60 -0.96
CA PRO A 210 12.97 32.86 -1.15
C PRO A 210 11.46 32.68 -1.33
N LYS A 211 10.65 33.59 -0.79
CA LYS A 211 9.18 33.46 -0.79
C LYS A 211 8.57 33.32 -2.20
N GLU A 212 9.20 33.94 -3.18
CA GLU A 212 8.81 33.81 -4.58
C GLU A 212 8.98 32.39 -5.14
N GLU A 213 9.74 31.52 -4.48
CA GLU A 213 9.93 30.12 -4.85
C GLU A 213 9.00 29.16 -4.08
N TRP A 214 8.26 29.66 -3.10
CA TRP A 214 7.38 28.83 -2.30
C TRP A 214 6.27 28.20 -3.15
N PRO A 215 5.92 26.92 -2.88
CA PRO A 215 4.85 26.26 -3.61
C PRO A 215 3.48 26.76 -3.19
N GLN A 216 2.53 26.80 -4.13
CA GLN A 216 1.11 27.00 -3.88
C GLN A 216 0.38 25.67 -3.65
N VAL A 217 0.97 24.57 -4.10
CA VAL A 217 0.42 23.21 -3.96
C VAL A 217 1.52 22.29 -3.46
N LEU A 218 1.16 21.44 -2.51
CA LEU A 218 1.97 20.30 -2.05
C LEU A 218 1.28 19.00 -2.45
N PHE A 219 1.95 18.17 -3.25
CA PHE A 219 1.60 16.79 -3.45
C PHE A 219 2.49 15.92 -2.56
N SER A 220 1.91 15.31 -1.56
CA SER A 220 2.58 14.35 -0.67
C SER A 220 2.24 12.93 -1.05
N HIS A 221 3.24 12.09 -1.23
CA HIS A 221 3.03 10.70 -1.59
C HIS A 221 2.44 9.85 -0.46
N ASN A 222 2.35 10.37 0.79
CA ASN A 222 1.56 9.75 1.84
C ASN A 222 1.12 10.74 2.93
N ASP A 223 0.24 10.27 3.82
CA ASP A 223 -0.36 11.04 4.89
C ASP A 223 0.65 11.43 5.98
N ASP A 224 1.52 10.52 6.39
CA ASP A 224 2.51 10.81 7.44
C ASP A 224 3.43 11.97 7.02
N MET A 225 3.92 11.99 5.77
CA MET A 225 4.70 13.12 5.24
C MET A 225 3.87 14.39 5.16
N ALA A 226 2.60 14.31 4.72
CA ALA A 226 1.70 15.47 4.66
C ALA A 226 1.47 16.08 6.04
N ILE A 227 1.27 15.26 7.08
CA ILE A 227 1.11 15.71 8.47
C ILE A 227 2.41 16.38 8.97
N GLY A 228 3.56 15.84 8.60
CA GLY A 228 4.85 16.48 8.90
C GLY A 228 5.00 17.83 8.20
N ALA A 229 4.57 17.92 6.94
CA ALA A 229 4.59 19.17 6.19
C ALA A 229 3.64 20.23 6.78
N VAL A 230 2.45 19.82 7.25
CA VAL A 230 1.51 20.70 7.96
C VAL A 230 2.21 21.39 9.14
N GLU A 231 2.93 20.62 9.99
CA GLU A 231 3.67 21.21 11.12
C GLU A 231 4.72 22.23 10.66
N ALA A 232 5.46 21.96 9.59
CA ALA A 232 6.47 22.88 9.06
C ALA A 232 5.85 24.15 8.47
N ILE A 233 4.70 24.05 7.83
CA ILE A 233 3.95 25.19 7.27
C ILE A 233 3.45 26.11 8.40
N GLU A 234 2.89 25.52 9.47
CA GLU A 234 2.44 26.25 10.67
C GLU A 234 3.62 26.97 11.36
N GLU A 235 4.78 26.29 11.50
CA GLU A 235 5.98 26.88 12.06
C GLU A 235 6.51 28.08 11.25
N ALA A 236 6.30 28.08 9.94
CA ALA A 236 6.63 29.21 9.07
C ALA A 236 5.60 30.36 9.14
N GLY A 237 4.55 30.22 9.96
CA GLY A 237 3.49 31.21 10.12
C GLY A 237 2.48 31.24 8.98
N LEU A 238 2.44 30.17 8.17
CA LEU A 238 1.50 29.97 7.08
C LEU A 238 0.30 29.10 7.54
N LYS A 239 -0.78 29.13 6.77
CA LYS A 239 -1.99 28.33 7.01
C LYS A 239 -2.01 27.15 6.04
N PRO A 240 -1.74 25.90 6.53
CA PRO A 240 -1.89 24.71 5.70
C PRO A 240 -3.31 24.63 5.11
N GLY A 241 -3.44 24.05 3.94
CA GLY A 241 -4.74 23.93 3.24
C GLY A 241 -5.32 25.24 2.69
N THR A 242 -4.71 26.39 3.04
CA THR A 242 -5.16 27.73 2.58
C THR A 242 -4.06 28.45 1.82
N ASP A 243 -2.90 28.69 2.44
CA ASP A 243 -1.76 29.32 1.79
C ASP A 243 -1.03 28.34 0.88
N ILE A 244 -1.03 27.05 1.25
CA ILE A 244 -0.52 25.94 0.45
C ILE A 244 -1.61 24.86 0.42
N ILE A 245 -2.13 24.54 -0.76
CA ILE A 245 -3.08 23.45 -0.97
C ILE A 245 -2.35 22.12 -0.81
N ILE A 246 -2.85 21.24 0.04
CA ILE A 246 -2.19 19.95 0.34
C ILE A 246 -3.06 18.81 -0.15
N ILE A 247 -2.47 17.94 -0.97
CA ILE A 247 -3.06 16.71 -1.47
C ILE A 247 -2.17 15.55 -1.02
N SER A 248 -2.78 14.57 -0.36
CA SER A 248 -2.09 13.43 0.23
C SER A 248 -2.62 12.11 -0.32
N VAL A 249 -1.95 11.03 0.04
CA VAL A 249 -2.35 9.65 -0.26
C VAL A 249 -2.28 8.83 1.01
N ASP A 250 -3.12 7.88 1.19
CA ASP A 250 -3.30 6.76 2.11
C ASP A 250 -4.76 6.70 2.61
N GLY A 251 -5.29 7.75 3.23
CA GLY A 251 -6.64 7.78 3.81
C GLY A 251 -6.67 7.38 5.29
N THR A 252 -5.61 7.69 6.03
CA THR A 252 -5.52 7.42 7.47
C THR A 252 -6.47 8.29 8.29
N ARG A 253 -6.92 7.81 9.43
CA ARG A 253 -7.75 8.59 10.38
C ARG A 253 -7.12 9.95 10.70
N ARG A 254 -5.80 9.98 10.92
CA ARG A 254 -5.08 11.21 11.24
C ARG A 254 -5.10 12.23 10.10
N ALA A 255 -5.05 11.78 8.85
CA ALA A 255 -5.20 12.67 7.70
C ALA A 255 -6.62 13.23 7.62
N PHE A 256 -7.65 12.42 7.88
CA PHE A 256 -9.03 12.91 7.97
C PHE A 256 -9.23 13.93 9.09
N GLU A 257 -8.57 13.76 10.25
CA GLU A 257 -8.55 14.78 11.32
C GLU A 257 -7.93 16.10 10.82
N GLN A 258 -6.84 16.04 10.04
CA GLN A 258 -6.24 17.23 9.42
C GLN A 258 -7.14 17.85 8.33
N MET A 259 -7.88 17.02 7.57
CA MET A 259 -8.87 17.54 6.61
C MET A 259 -10.01 18.27 7.33
N ILE A 260 -10.54 17.73 8.42
CA ILE A 260 -11.58 18.36 9.25
C ILE A 260 -11.08 19.69 9.83
N ALA A 261 -9.81 19.74 10.25
CA ALA A 261 -9.18 20.97 10.73
C ALA A 261 -8.91 22.00 9.62
N GLY A 262 -9.04 21.64 8.35
CA GLY A 262 -8.80 22.50 7.20
C GLY A 262 -7.36 22.51 6.70
N ASN A 263 -6.50 21.64 7.21
CA ASN A 263 -5.06 21.63 6.93
C ASN A 263 -4.70 20.79 5.68
N ILE A 264 -5.49 19.77 5.34
CA ILE A 264 -5.33 18.95 4.13
C ILE A 264 -6.60 19.05 3.30
N ASN A 265 -6.47 19.26 1.98
CA ASN A 265 -7.58 19.54 1.09
C ASN A 265 -8.17 18.30 0.41
N ALA A 266 -7.36 17.29 0.18
CA ALA A 266 -7.83 16.01 -0.33
C ALA A 266 -6.87 14.88 0.04
N VAL A 267 -7.44 13.68 0.18
CA VAL A 267 -6.69 12.45 0.38
C VAL A 267 -7.15 11.41 -0.63
N VAL A 268 -6.21 10.84 -1.39
CA VAL A 268 -6.44 9.67 -2.22
C VAL A 268 -6.29 8.43 -1.36
N GLU A 269 -7.25 7.53 -1.44
CA GLU A 269 -7.19 6.29 -0.67
C GLU A 269 -6.12 5.33 -1.23
N CYS A 270 -5.32 4.77 -0.32
CA CYS A 270 -4.49 3.60 -0.49
C CYS A 270 -4.78 2.69 0.72
N ASN A 271 -5.55 1.62 0.51
CA ASN A 271 -6.11 0.84 1.61
C ASN A 271 -5.08 -0.13 2.21
N PRO A 272 -4.70 -0.01 3.50
CA PRO A 272 -3.74 -0.92 4.14
C PRO A 272 -4.32 -2.28 4.52
N LEU A 273 -5.66 -2.45 4.50
CA LEU A 273 -6.34 -3.64 5.01
C LEU A 273 -6.27 -4.81 4.00
N LEU A 274 -5.08 -5.16 3.57
CA LEU A 274 -4.82 -6.21 2.58
C LEU A 274 -4.81 -7.63 3.17
N GLY A 275 -4.89 -7.77 4.49
CA GLY A 275 -4.84 -9.08 5.17
C GLY A 275 -5.88 -10.07 4.68
N PRO A 276 -7.18 -9.74 4.65
CA PRO A 276 -8.22 -10.65 4.17
C PRO A 276 -7.98 -11.13 2.73
N LEU A 277 -7.59 -10.21 1.84
CA LEU A 277 -7.29 -10.53 0.44
C LEU A 277 -6.05 -11.41 0.29
N LEU A 278 -5.00 -11.18 1.10
CA LEU A 278 -3.82 -12.03 1.15
C LEU A 278 -4.17 -13.45 1.63
N MET A 279 -4.98 -13.59 2.69
CA MET A 279 -5.39 -14.91 3.19
C MET A 279 -6.27 -15.64 2.18
N GLN A 280 -7.19 -14.95 1.53
CA GLN A 280 -7.99 -15.52 0.45
C GLN A 280 -7.08 -16.02 -0.68
N ALA A 281 -6.15 -15.21 -1.17
CA ALA A 281 -5.21 -15.60 -2.22
C ALA A 281 -4.37 -16.81 -1.80
N THR A 282 -3.90 -16.83 -0.55
CA THR A 282 -3.14 -17.96 0.03
C THR A 282 -3.95 -19.26 -0.03
N GLN A 283 -5.21 -19.25 0.42
CA GLN A 283 -6.08 -20.42 0.40
C GLN A 283 -6.40 -20.88 -1.04
N GLU A 284 -6.64 -19.96 -1.97
CA GLU A 284 -6.87 -20.25 -3.37
C GLU A 284 -5.67 -20.96 -4.01
N ILE A 285 -4.45 -20.43 -3.82
CA ILE A 285 -3.21 -21.03 -4.32
C ILE A 285 -3.00 -22.43 -3.73
N MET A 286 -3.17 -22.59 -2.42
CA MET A 286 -2.99 -23.88 -1.75
C MET A 286 -4.06 -24.92 -2.14
N SER A 287 -5.19 -24.46 -2.67
CA SER A 287 -6.25 -25.33 -3.24
C SER A 287 -6.02 -25.64 -4.73
N GLY A 288 -4.90 -25.17 -5.33
CA GLY A 288 -4.58 -25.38 -6.74
C GLY A 288 -5.37 -24.49 -7.72
N ARG A 289 -6.01 -23.44 -7.24
CA ARG A 289 -6.75 -22.49 -8.08
C ARG A 289 -5.82 -21.44 -8.67
N THR A 290 -6.13 -20.98 -9.88
CA THR A 290 -5.42 -19.89 -10.55
C THR A 290 -5.96 -18.54 -10.14
N LEU A 291 -5.04 -17.57 -9.93
CA LEU A 291 -5.38 -16.18 -9.62
C LEU A 291 -5.02 -15.26 -10.78
N PRO A 292 -5.70 -14.11 -10.92
CA PRO A 292 -5.25 -13.07 -11.83
C PRO A 292 -3.86 -12.58 -11.41
N LYS A 293 -3.06 -12.13 -12.35
CA LYS A 293 -1.70 -11.67 -12.12
C LYS A 293 -1.64 -10.40 -11.23
N ARG A 294 -2.70 -9.61 -11.24
CA ARG A 294 -2.86 -8.41 -10.42
C ARG A 294 -4.23 -8.41 -9.74
N MET A 295 -4.25 -8.08 -8.46
CA MET A 295 -5.47 -7.88 -7.66
C MET A 295 -5.38 -6.47 -7.05
N VAL A 296 -6.30 -5.59 -7.45
CA VAL A 296 -6.30 -4.18 -7.05
C VAL A 296 -7.55 -3.94 -6.18
N PRO A 297 -7.42 -3.43 -4.95
CA PRO A 297 -8.58 -3.00 -4.17
C PRO A 297 -9.30 -1.82 -4.83
N ALA A 298 -10.59 -1.68 -4.57
CA ALA A 298 -11.32 -0.47 -4.96
C ALA A 298 -10.94 0.66 -4.00
N GLU A 299 -10.54 1.80 -4.54
CA GLU A 299 -10.06 2.96 -3.79
C GLU A 299 -10.59 4.25 -4.41
N ASP A 300 -10.83 5.26 -3.60
CA ASP A 300 -11.40 6.52 -4.00
C ASP A 300 -10.52 7.73 -3.65
N ILE A 301 -10.99 8.93 -3.97
CA ILE A 301 -10.42 10.18 -3.50
C ILE A 301 -11.45 10.91 -2.64
N PHE A 302 -11.02 11.45 -1.50
CA PHE A 302 -11.86 12.15 -0.55
C PHE A 302 -11.46 13.64 -0.52
N PRO A 303 -12.28 14.53 -1.11
CA PRO A 303 -12.18 15.96 -0.88
C PRO A 303 -12.46 16.31 0.59
N GLN A 304 -11.89 17.43 1.06
CA GLN A 304 -12.04 17.92 2.44
C GLN A 304 -13.50 17.99 2.90
N GLU A 305 -14.41 18.35 2.02
CA GLU A 305 -15.84 18.50 2.29
C GLU A 305 -16.50 17.19 2.75
N LEU A 306 -15.95 16.04 2.38
CA LEU A 306 -16.43 14.73 2.78
C LEU A 306 -15.77 14.20 4.07
N ALA A 307 -14.73 14.87 4.58
CA ALA A 307 -13.91 14.35 5.67
C ALA A 307 -14.72 14.04 6.94
N ALA A 308 -15.63 14.91 7.34
CA ALA A 308 -16.43 14.70 8.56
C ALA A 308 -17.36 13.47 8.47
N THR A 309 -17.88 13.18 7.28
CA THR A 309 -18.74 12.02 7.04
C THR A 309 -17.92 10.72 6.99
N GLU A 310 -16.78 10.76 6.32
CA GLU A 310 -15.95 9.58 6.07
C GLU A 310 -15.02 9.21 7.23
N ALA A 311 -14.67 10.16 8.10
CA ALA A 311 -13.76 9.92 9.23
C ALA A 311 -14.23 8.79 10.16
N ALA A 312 -15.55 8.64 10.34
CA ALA A 312 -16.12 7.58 11.18
C ALA A 312 -15.84 6.15 10.62
N ASN A 313 -15.63 6.04 9.31
CA ASN A 313 -15.37 4.78 8.61
C ASN A 313 -13.88 4.42 8.59
N ARG A 314 -12.99 5.31 9.05
CA ARG A 314 -11.54 5.10 9.04
C ARG A 314 -11.09 4.38 10.29
N THR A 315 -10.64 3.13 10.11
CA THR A 315 -10.20 2.24 11.20
C THR A 315 -8.70 2.21 11.40
N TYR A 316 -7.95 2.92 10.53
CA TYR A 316 -6.48 2.96 10.51
C TYR A 316 -5.96 4.39 10.41
#